data_b44bfa3d5481032f5e10ad0bf137eb56
#
_entry.id   b44bfa3d5481032f5e10ad0bf137eb56
#
_cell.length_a   1.000
_cell.length_b   1.000
_cell.length_c   1.000
_cell.angle_alpha   90.00
_cell.angle_beta   90.00
_cell.angle_gamma   90.00
#
_symmetry.space_group_name_H-M   'P 1'
#
loop_
_entity.id
_entity.type
_entity.pdbx_description
1 polymer ?
#
loop_
_entity_poly.entity_id
_entity_poly.type
_entity_poly.pdbx_seq_one_letter_code
_entity_poly.pdbx_strand_id
1 'polypeptide(L)'
;MHELSLCESLLDVIEDTARREGFSQVRVVRLEVGQFAGVELSALRFGFEAVKPGTIVHDARLEIEQTPGTAWCFDCEKTVTLEDRLSPCPLCGGGRVQPSGGTDIRIRDLEVL
;
A
#
# COMPACT_ATOMS: atom_id res chain seq x y z
N MET A 1 -1.01 1.79 17.16
CA MET A 1 -0.22 1.14 16.12
C MET A 1 -0.68 1.56 14.76
N HIS A 2 0.23 2.09 13.99
CA HIS A 2 -0.09 2.64 12.67
C HIS A 2 -0.68 1.58 11.72
N GLU A 3 -0.04 0.41 11.63
CA GLU A 3 -0.47 -0.64 10.71
C GLU A 3 -1.82 -1.25 11.10
N LEU A 4 -2.11 -1.36 12.38
CA LEU A 4 -3.41 -1.87 12.81
C LEU A 4 -4.53 -0.90 12.46
N SER A 5 -4.33 0.38 12.74
CA SER A 5 -5.31 1.43 12.37
C SER A 5 -5.52 1.46 10.87
N LEU A 6 -4.46 1.27 10.10
CA LEU A 6 -4.53 1.21 8.65
C LEU A 6 -5.40 0.03 8.20
N CYS A 7 -5.20 -1.15 8.81
CA CYS A 7 -6.02 -2.33 8.48
C CYS A 7 -7.50 -2.11 8.81
N GLU A 8 -7.78 -1.45 9.93
CA GLU A 8 -9.17 -1.10 10.28
C GLU A 8 -9.79 -0.16 9.24
N SER A 9 -9.02 0.83 8.78
CA SER A 9 -9.49 1.75 7.74
C SER A 9 -9.71 1.05 6.41
N LEU A 10 -8.83 0.13 6.04
CA LEU A 10 -8.98 -0.66 4.82
C LEU A 10 -10.24 -1.53 4.91
N LEU A 11 -10.49 -2.13 6.06
CA LEU A 11 -11.69 -2.94 6.26
C LEU A 11 -12.95 -2.09 6.11
N ASP A 12 -12.97 -0.88 6.66
CA ASP A 12 -14.11 0.02 6.53
C ASP A 12 -14.40 0.33 5.05
N VAL A 13 -13.36 0.58 4.26
CA VAL A 13 -13.50 0.83 2.82
C VAL A 13 -14.07 -0.42 2.12
N ILE A 14 -13.58 -1.61 2.47
CA ILE A 14 -14.05 -2.85 1.87
C ILE A 14 -15.52 -3.09 2.22
N GLU A 15 -15.91 -2.89 3.46
CA GLU A 15 -17.30 -3.07 3.89
C GLU A 15 -18.23 -2.08 3.21
N ASP A 16 -17.78 -0.83 3.06
CA ASP A 16 -18.55 0.16 2.34
C ASP A 16 -18.73 -0.21 0.86
N THR A 17 -17.66 -0.69 0.23
CA THR A 17 -17.69 -1.15 -1.15
C THR A 17 -18.65 -2.33 -1.30
N ALA A 18 -18.65 -3.26 -0.33
CA ALA A 18 -19.55 -4.41 -0.32
C ALA A 18 -21.01 -3.99 -0.31
N ARG A 19 -21.34 -2.98 0.49
CA ARG A 19 -22.72 -2.46 0.54
C ARG A 19 -23.14 -1.86 -0.80
N ARG A 20 -22.23 -1.14 -1.46
CA ARG A 20 -22.55 -0.50 -2.74
C ARG A 20 -22.60 -1.49 -3.90
N GLU A 21 -21.71 -2.48 -3.89
CA GLU A 21 -21.58 -3.42 -5.02
C GLU A 21 -22.34 -4.73 -4.82
N GLY A 22 -22.83 -4.98 -3.63
CA GLY A 22 -23.71 -6.12 -3.38
C GLY A 22 -23.03 -7.45 -3.16
N PHE A 23 -21.81 -7.48 -2.63
CA PHE A 23 -21.16 -8.73 -2.25
C PHE A 23 -21.08 -8.86 -0.73
N SER A 24 -20.93 -10.09 -0.25
CA SER A 24 -20.96 -10.37 1.18
C SER A 24 -19.75 -11.15 1.69
N GLN A 25 -18.85 -11.56 0.79
CA GLN A 25 -17.65 -12.28 1.20
C GLN A 25 -16.51 -11.98 0.23
N VAL A 26 -15.34 -11.72 0.79
CA VAL A 26 -14.12 -11.42 0.04
C VAL A 26 -13.16 -12.62 0.18
N ARG A 27 -12.59 -13.05 -0.93
CA ARG A 27 -11.61 -14.15 -0.96
C ARG A 27 -10.19 -13.64 -0.98
N VAL A 28 -9.93 -12.56 -1.68
CA VAL A 28 -8.59 -11.98 -1.81
C VAL A 28 -8.69 -10.47 -1.75
N VAL A 29 -7.82 -9.87 -0.95
CA VAL A 29 -7.61 -8.43 -0.93
C VAL A 29 -6.25 -8.17 -1.53
N ARG A 30 -6.19 -7.43 -2.64
CA ARG A 30 -4.93 -7.05 -3.27
C ARG A 30 -4.62 -5.60 -3.01
N LEU A 31 -3.49 -5.38 -2.35
CA LEU A 31 -3.02 -4.04 -2.01
C LEU A 31 -1.80 -3.67 -2.84
N GLU A 32 -1.71 -2.39 -3.19
CA GLU A 32 -0.45 -1.80 -3.63
C GLU A 32 0.08 -0.95 -2.49
N VAL A 33 1.32 -1.21 -2.08
CA VAL A 33 1.97 -0.47 -1.00
C VAL A 33 3.24 0.15 -1.57
N GLY A 34 3.28 1.47 -1.56
CA GLY A 34 4.45 2.19 -2.05
C GLY A 34 5.67 1.98 -1.17
N GLN A 35 6.84 1.88 -1.78
CA GLN A 35 8.10 1.70 -1.06
C GLN A 35 8.33 2.83 -0.04
N PHE A 36 7.83 4.03 -0.34
CA PHE A 36 7.97 5.21 0.53
C PHE A 36 6.73 5.47 1.40
N ALA A 37 5.81 4.53 1.47
CA ALA A 37 4.57 4.73 2.24
C ALA A 37 4.78 4.71 3.76
N GLY A 38 5.96 4.28 4.22
CA GLY A 38 6.25 4.22 5.64
C GLY A 38 5.52 3.11 6.36
N VAL A 39 5.16 2.04 5.64
CA VAL A 39 4.42 0.89 6.18
C VAL A 39 5.34 -0.30 6.30
N GLU A 40 5.38 -0.91 7.48
CA GLU A 40 6.13 -2.12 7.71
C GLU A 40 5.25 -3.31 7.30
N LEU A 41 5.67 -4.07 6.28
CA LEU A 41 4.81 -5.07 5.64
C LEU A 41 4.43 -6.23 6.57
N SER A 42 5.35 -6.70 7.42
CA SER A 42 5.01 -7.80 8.34
C SER A 42 4.01 -7.34 9.39
N ALA A 43 4.11 -6.09 9.85
CA ALA A 43 3.14 -5.52 10.77
C ALA A 43 1.78 -5.32 10.10
N LEU A 44 1.77 -4.96 8.82
CA LEU A 44 0.54 -4.83 8.04
C LEU A 44 -0.15 -6.20 7.92
N ARG A 45 0.60 -7.24 7.58
CA ARG A 45 0.06 -8.61 7.49
C ARG A 45 -0.49 -9.08 8.83
N PHE A 46 0.25 -8.82 9.91
CA PHE A 46 -0.20 -9.19 11.25
C PHE A 46 -1.49 -8.44 11.62
N GLY A 47 -1.54 -7.14 11.34
CA GLY A 47 -2.73 -6.33 11.61
C GLY A 47 -3.95 -6.81 10.83
N PHE A 48 -3.76 -7.20 9.57
CA PHE A 48 -4.85 -7.75 8.77
C PHE A 48 -5.41 -9.02 9.39
N GLU A 49 -4.53 -9.95 9.79
CA GLU A 49 -4.98 -11.17 10.47
C GLU A 49 -5.71 -10.88 11.77
N ALA A 50 -5.32 -9.80 12.47
CA ALA A 50 -5.96 -9.43 13.72
C ALA A 50 -7.38 -8.87 13.54
N VAL A 51 -7.64 -8.16 12.43
CA VAL A 51 -8.94 -7.53 12.20
C VAL A 51 -9.93 -8.41 11.42
N LYS A 52 -9.47 -9.49 10.81
CA LYS A 52 -10.29 -10.38 9.97
C LYS A 52 -11.47 -11.05 10.68
N PRO A 53 -11.30 -11.61 11.90
CA PRO A 53 -12.34 -12.45 12.48
C PRO A 53 -13.69 -11.74 12.60
N GLY A 54 -14.74 -12.43 12.18
CA GLY A 54 -16.09 -11.90 12.25
C GLY A 54 -16.46 -10.87 11.20
N THR A 55 -15.63 -10.69 10.17
CA THR A 55 -15.87 -9.71 9.11
C THR A 55 -16.04 -10.40 7.76
N ILE A 56 -16.36 -9.61 6.74
CA ILE A 56 -16.52 -10.14 5.38
C ILE A 56 -15.18 -10.60 4.77
N VAL A 57 -14.06 -10.28 5.41
CA VAL A 57 -12.73 -10.71 4.98
C VAL A 57 -12.16 -11.84 5.85
N HIS A 58 -13.01 -12.49 6.68
CA HIS A 58 -12.52 -13.49 7.64
C HIS A 58 -11.73 -14.64 7.01
N ASP A 59 -12.09 -15.03 5.79
CA ASP A 59 -11.35 -16.07 5.04
C ASP A 59 -10.49 -15.51 3.92
N ALA A 60 -10.30 -14.20 3.87
CA ALA A 60 -9.58 -13.57 2.77
C ALA A 60 -8.08 -13.73 2.92
N ARG A 61 -7.42 -13.89 1.77
CA ARG A 61 -5.97 -13.83 1.65
C ARG A 61 -5.57 -12.41 1.30
N LEU A 62 -4.50 -11.92 1.93
CA LEU A 62 -3.93 -10.62 1.63
C LEU A 62 -2.75 -10.80 0.68
N GLU A 63 -2.84 -10.17 -0.48
CA GLU A 63 -1.73 -10.10 -1.44
C GLU A 63 -1.23 -8.66 -1.50
N ILE A 64 0.07 -8.49 -1.36
CA ILE A 64 0.69 -7.17 -1.36
C ILE A 64 1.66 -7.08 -2.53
N GLU A 65 1.47 -6.06 -3.36
CA GLU A 65 2.42 -5.67 -4.39
C GLU A 65 3.09 -4.38 -3.93
N GLN A 66 4.41 -4.38 -3.88
CA GLN A 66 5.16 -3.19 -3.49
C GLN A 66 5.48 -2.39 -4.75
N THR A 67 5.06 -1.13 -4.78
CA THR A 67 5.35 -0.26 -5.90
C THR A 67 6.65 0.51 -5.63
N PRO A 68 7.48 0.76 -6.66
CA PRO A 68 8.77 1.40 -6.45
C PRO A 68 8.63 2.85 -6.01
N GLY A 69 9.57 3.30 -5.20
CA GLY A 69 9.70 4.70 -4.85
C GLY A 69 10.35 5.46 -5.97
N THR A 70 9.74 6.56 -6.37
CA THR A 70 10.29 7.42 -7.42
C THR A 70 10.48 8.84 -6.89
N ALA A 71 11.32 9.60 -7.57
CA ALA A 71 11.58 10.97 -7.22
C ALA A 71 11.90 11.78 -8.47
N TRP A 72 11.61 13.07 -8.40
CA TRP A 72 12.03 14.02 -9.41
C TRP A 72 13.42 14.51 -9.05
N CYS A 73 14.37 14.38 -9.98
CA CYS A 73 15.71 14.96 -9.82
C CYS A 73 15.74 16.30 -10.53
N PHE A 74 16.01 17.38 -9.77
CA PHE A 74 16.03 18.74 -10.33
C PHE A 74 17.23 18.97 -11.21
N ASP A 75 18.35 18.27 -10.98
CA ASP A 75 19.54 18.42 -11.79
C ASP A 75 19.46 17.66 -13.11
N CYS A 76 18.87 16.45 -13.07
CA CYS A 76 18.68 15.64 -14.28
C CYS A 76 17.41 16.01 -15.04
N GLU A 77 16.50 16.74 -14.40
CA GLU A 77 15.20 17.11 -14.95
C GLU A 77 14.40 15.88 -15.43
N LYS A 78 14.37 14.83 -14.60
CA LYS A 78 13.61 13.63 -14.91
C LYS A 78 13.25 12.87 -13.64
N THR A 79 12.31 11.94 -13.77
CA THR A 79 11.94 11.03 -12.70
C THR A 79 12.95 9.88 -12.64
N VAL A 80 13.39 9.57 -11.43
CA VAL A 80 14.34 8.48 -11.16
C VAL A 80 13.72 7.55 -10.12
N THR A 81 14.16 6.29 -10.09
CA THR A 81 13.77 5.33 -9.07
C THR A 81 14.82 5.37 -7.95
N LEU A 82 14.35 5.46 -6.70
CA LEU A 82 15.22 5.47 -5.53
C LEU A 82 14.97 4.23 -4.69
N GLU A 83 16.01 3.69 -4.07
CA GLU A 83 15.86 2.60 -3.11
C GLU A 83 15.32 3.09 -1.77
N ASP A 84 15.63 4.33 -1.41
CA ASP A 84 15.28 4.93 -0.13
C ASP A 84 14.98 6.39 -0.35
N ARG A 85 14.07 6.96 0.47
CA ARG A 85 13.69 8.38 0.39
C ARG A 85 14.87 9.32 0.52
N LEU A 86 15.89 8.92 1.26
CA LEU A 86 17.06 9.74 1.55
C LEU A 86 18.21 9.49 0.59
N SER A 87 18.04 8.58 -0.37
CA SER A 87 19.08 8.28 -1.35
C SER A 87 19.29 9.46 -2.31
N PRO A 88 20.52 9.69 -2.74
CA PRO A 88 20.76 10.65 -3.81
C PRO A 88 20.32 10.10 -5.16
N CYS A 89 20.26 10.96 -6.18
CA CYS A 89 19.92 10.54 -7.52
C CYS A 89 20.92 9.48 -8.02
N PRO A 90 20.45 8.32 -8.49
CA PRO A 90 21.34 7.26 -8.95
C PRO A 90 22.05 7.61 -10.27
N LEU A 91 21.59 8.62 -10.99
CA LEU A 91 22.17 9.02 -12.27
C LEU A 91 23.23 10.09 -12.13
N CYS A 92 23.01 11.11 -11.29
CA CYS A 92 23.94 12.22 -11.14
C CYS A 92 24.59 12.30 -9.75
N GLY A 93 24.13 11.51 -8.80
CA GLY A 93 24.64 11.52 -7.42
C GLY A 93 24.27 12.74 -6.61
N GLY A 94 23.44 13.64 -7.16
CA GLY A 94 23.04 14.86 -6.47
C GLY A 94 21.94 14.62 -5.46
N GLY A 95 21.82 15.53 -4.49
CA GLY A 95 20.83 15.44 -3.43
C GLY A 95 19.55 16.23 -3.69
N ARG A 96 19.44 16.88 -4.84
CA ARG A 96 18.24 17.67 -5.17
C ARG A 96 17.17 16.79 -5.80
N VAL A 97 16.62 15.89 -4.99
CA VAL A 97 15.57 14.96 -5.39
C VAL A 97 14.36 15.14 -4.47
N GLN A 98 13.18 14.99 -5.04
CA GLN A 98 11.93 15.07 -4.28
C GLN A 98 11.08 13.85 -4.58
N PRO A 99 10.66 13.09 -3.57
CA PRO A 99 9.78 11.94 -3.77
C PRO A 99 8.53 12.33 -4.55
N SER A 100 8.20 11.54 -5.58
CA SER A 100 7.09 11.82 -6.47
C SER A 100 6.14 10.64 -6.66
N GLY A 101 6.54 9.44 -6.25
CA GLY A 101 5.70 8.26 -6.37
C GLY A 101 6.11 7.19 -5.39
N GLY A 102 5.26 6.17 -5.25
CA GLY A 102 5.49 5.10 -4.30
C GLY A 102 5.26 5.53 -2.85
N THR A 103 4.43 6.55 -2.63
CA THR A 103 4.19 7.12 -1.30
C THR A 103 2.86 6.69 -0.70
N ASP A 104 2.03 5.97 -1.44
CA ASP A 104 0.67 5.65 -1.05
C ASP A 104 0.45 4.17 -0.81
N ILE A 105 -0.62 3.86 -0.08
CA ILE A 105 -1.17 2.52 0.01
C ILE A 105 -2.59 2.59 -0.56
N ARG A 106 -2.98 1.60 -1.37
CA ARG A 106 -4.33 1.54 -1.90
C ARG A 106 -4.76 0.10 -2.15
N ILE A 107 -6.07 -0.11 -2.15
CA ILE A 107 -6.66 -1.38 -2.56
C ILE A 107 -6.66 -1.39 -4.09
N ARG A 108 -5.94 -2.33 -4.66
CA ARG A 108 -5.88 -2.49 -6.11
C ARG A 108 -7.17 -3.12 -6.63
N ASP A 109 -7.57 -4.22 -6.04
CA ASP A 109 -8.83 -4.91 -6.35
C ASP A 109 -9.16 -5.91 -5.26
N LEU A 110 -10.36 -6.44 -5.33
CA LEU A 110 -10.86 -7.49 -4.44
C LEU A 110 -11.34 -8.65 -5.30
N GLU A 111 -11.07 -9.87 -4.85
CA GLU A 111 -11.71 -11.04 -5.42
C GLU A 111 -12.81 -11.47 -4.46
N VAL A 112 -14.03 -11.50 -4.97
CA VAL A 112 -15.21 -11.74 -4.14
C VAL A 112 -15.96 -13.00 -4.59
N LEU A 113 -16.80 -13.51 -3.70
CA LEU A 113 -17.71 -14.62 -4.04
C LEU A 113 -19.04 -14.09 -4.56
#